data_fdc38009507a84f212f6a60a4a03b7cb
#
_entry.id   fdc38009507a84f212f6a60a4a03b7cb
#
_cell.length_a   1.000
_cell.length_b   1.000
_cell.length_c   1.000
_cell.angle_alpha   90.00
_cell.angle_beta   90.00
_cell.angle_gamma   90.00
#
_symmetry.space_group_name_H-M   'P 1'
#
loop_
_entity.id
_entity.type
_entity.pdbx_description
1 polymer ?
#
loop_
_entity_poly.entity_id
_entity_poly.type
_entity_poly.pdbx_seq_one_letter_code
_entity_poly.pdbx_strand_id
1 'polypeptide(L)'
;MKNKMSVMLTAAAMMMSSAAMSAQDPEGSLVYSLPSTTVRLSVEARKECFYAGPYAKFAQKYLGIEARQKDVVSYAVVSVDMMPLTEADPAFRYSVAPGGGMPAFLTLTSQGLVSVSAGAGDRTEWRFPAADKADFSGRGLTSNLTSESATLYRNVRNESSYNKVAVQQEMVVQKSLESRAKEAADMIFSLRKKRVQIVTGDTDATFSGEAMAAAVKEISRLEDEYMSLFIGYSEYSTQKMNYEVVPSKDNEAQLYVAFRLSDSKGLVPADDLSGKPYVLEFSAQPVSSPAGKASSSKGALAHYRVPAVCTVKLSDGADVLLQSRMPVYQLGVESTFPLNSK
;
A
#
# COMPACT_ATOMS: atom_id res chain seq x y z
N MET A 1 -5.46 62.85 22.83
CA MET A 1 -6.09 62.80 21.51
C MET A 1 -5.31 61.76 20.68
N LYS A 2 -5.79 60.52 20.63
CA LYS A 2 -5.23 59.43 19.76
C LYS A 2 -6.41 58.66 19.19
N ASN A 3 -6.69 58.90 17.92
CA ASN A 3 -7.68 58.17 17.15
C ASN A 3 -7.20 56.74 16.89
N LYS A 4 -7.95 55.77 17.36
CA LYS A 4 -7.85 54.39 16.95
C LYS A 4 -8.82 54.14 15.79
N MET A 5 -8.28 54.00 14.59
CA MET A 5 -9.00 53.58 13.40
C MET A 5 -9.13 52.09 13.42
N SER A 6 -10.36 51.60 13.66
CA SER A 6 -10.74 50.18 13.60
C SER A 6 -10.97 49.80 12.14
N VAL A 7 -10.14 48.95 11.58
CA VAL A 7 -10.34 48.37 10.27
C VAL A 7 -11.27 47.15 10.44
N MET A 8 -12.53 47.35 10.06
CA MET A 8 -13.49 46.25 9.86
C MET A 8 -13.16 45.54 8.55
N LEU A 9 -12.67 44.33 8.69
CA LEU A 9 -12.51 43.37 7.56
C LEU A 9 -13.85 42.71 7.31
N THR A 10 -14.64 43.20 6.37
CA THR A 10 -15.87 42.57 5.89
C THR A 10 -15.49 41.43 4.94
N ALA A 11 -15.51 40.17 5.44
CA ALA A 11 -15.47 38.98 4.60
C ALA A 11 -16.81 38.83 3.87
N ALA A 12 -16.86 39.23 2.59
CA ALA A 12 -17.96 38.93 1.70
C ALA A 12 -17.89 37.43 1.32
N ALA A 13 -18.67 36.61 2.04
CA ALA A 13 -18.97 35.25 1.61
C ALA A 13 -19.84 35.33 0.36
N MET A 14 -19.26 35.16 -0.82
CA MET A 14 -20.03 34.85 -2.03
C MET A 14 -20.58 33.44 -1.88
N MET A 15 -21.81 33.36 -1.43
CA MET A 15 -22.67 32.19 -1.65
C MET A 15 -23.00 32.15 -3.14
N MET A 16 -22.24 31.40 -3.92
CA MET A 16 -22.72 30.91 -5.20
C MET A 16 -23.82 29.90 -4.90
N SER A 17 -25.07 30.38 -4.84
CA SER A 17 -26.23 29.57 -5.00
C SER A 17 -26.23 29.04 -6.42
N SER A 18 -25.71 27.83 -6.61
CA SER A 18 -26.02 27.02 -7.78
C SER A 18 -27.54 26.79 -7.74
N ALA A 19 -28.26 27.63 -8.46
CA ALA A 19 -29.62 27.35 -8.83
C ALA A 19 -29.57 26.07 -9.68
N ALA A 20 -29.73 24.90 -9.04
CA ALA A 20 -30.13 23.70 -9.72
C ALA A 20 -31.46 24.06 -10.36
N MET A 21 -31.47 24.43 -11.66
CA MET A 21 -32.65 24.43 -12.47
C MET A 21 -33.15 23.00 -12.47
N SER A 22 -34.04 22.72 -11.52
CA SER A 22 -34.93 21.57 -11.57
C SER A 22 -35.79 21.76 -12.81
N ALA A 23 -35.32 21.31 -13.98
CA ALA A 23 -36.16 21.09 -15.09
C ALA A 23 -37.19 20.05 -14.62
N GLN A 24 -38.44 20.47 -14.41
CA GLN A 24 -39.55 19.57 -14.14
C GLN A 24 -39.62 18.63 -15.34
N ASP A 25 -39.24 17.37 -15.12
CA ASP A 25 -39.41 16.33 -16.12
C ASP A 25 -40.91 16.28 -16.47
N PRO A 26 -41.29 16.30 -17.75
CA PRO A 26 -42.70 16.22 -18.15
C PRO A 26 -43.28 14.94 -17.55
N GLU A 27 -44.43 15.08 -16.89
CA GLU A 27 -45.13 13.95 -16.24
C GLU A 27 -45.23 12.76 -17.20
N GLY A 28 -44.71 11.60 -16.77
CA GLY A 28 -44.72 10.37 -17.55
C GLY A 28 -43.52 10.19 -18.49
N SER A 29 -42.52 11.08 -18.50
CA SER A 29 -41.29 10.84 -19.28
C SER A 29 -40.36 9.89 -18.56
N LEU A 30 -39.69 9.02 -19.33
CA LEU A 30 -38.61 8.15 -18.82
C LEU A 30 -37.27 8.90 -18.90
N VAL A 31 -36.64 9.12 -17.76
CA VAL A 31 -35.32 9.74 -17.70
C VAL A 31 -34.26 8.66 -17.56
N TYR A 32 -33.21 8.72 -18.39
CA TYR A 32 -32.08 7.82 -18.36
C TYR A 32 -30.78 8.59 -18.53
N SER A 33 -29.65 8.00 -18.07
CA SER A 33 -28.30 8.54 -18.23
C SER A 33 -27.48 7.67 -19.17
N LEU A 34 -26.53 8.27 -19.87
CA LEU A 34 -25.52 7.51 -20.58
C LEU A 34 -24.50 6.87 -19.61
N PRO A 35 -23.96 5.70 -19.96
CA PRO A 35 -22.95 5.06 -19.17
C PRO A 35 -21.60 5.80 -19.24
N SER A 36 -20.90 5.81 -18.13
CA SER A 36 -19.51 6.20 -18.02
C SER A 36 -18.70 5.09 -17.33
N THR A 37 -17.42 4.98 -17.64
CA THR A 37 -16.53 3.99 -17.05
C THR A 37 -15.63 4.67 -16.03
N THR A 38 -15.68 4.18 -14.80
CA THR A 38 -14.70 4.48 -13.74
C THR A 38 -13.78 3.29 -13.58
N VAL A 39 -12.46 3.49 -13.63
CA VAL A 39 -11.51 2.42 -13.37
C VAL A 39 -11.12 2.45 -11.91
N ARG A 40 -11.53 1.42 -11.17
CA ARG A 40 -11.14 1.23 -9.78
C ARG A 40 -9.89 0.37 -9.70
N LEU A 41 -8.93 0.85 -8.91
CA LEU A 41 -7.71 0.16 -8.56
C LEU A 41 -7.73 -0.18 -7.07
N SER A 42 -7.69 -1.47 -6.74
CA SER A 42 -7.45 -1.92 -5.37
C SER A 42 -5.98 -2.24 -5.23
N VAL A 43 -5.27 -1.45 -4.44
CA VAL A 43 -3.81 -1.53 -4.32
C VAL A 43 -3.44 -2.01 -2.93
N GLU A 44 -2.55 -2.99 -2.89
CA GLU A 44 -1.90 -3.44 -1.66
C GLU A 44 -0.43 -3.06 -1.69
N ALA A 45 0.02 -2.38 -0.65
CA ALA A 45 1.44 -2.12 -0.41
C ALA A 45 1.90 -2.79 0.88
N ARG A 46 3.07 -3.38 0.82
CA ARG A 46 3.77 -3.91 2.00
C ARG A 46 4.63 -2.81 2.58
N LYS A 47 4.41 -2.54 3.86
CA LYS A 47 5.31 -1.75 4.69
C LYS A 47 6.33 -2.68 5.31
N GLU A 48 7.60 -2.39 5.14
CA GLU A 48 8.71 -3.00 5.83
C GLU A 48 9.27 -2.02 6.85
N CYS A 49 9.27 -2.40 8.12
CA CYS A 49 9.96 -1.70 9.20
C CYS A 49 11.21 -2.49 9.53
N PHE A 50 12.35 -2.06 9.04
CA PHE A 50 13.64 -2.63 9.42
C PHE A 50 14.12 -1.99 10.70
N TYR A 51 14.46 -2.80 11.68
CA TYR A 51 15.07 -2.40 12.96
C TYR A 51 16.52 -2.85 12.99
N ALA A 52 17.42 -1.90 13.20
CA ALA A 52 18.83 -2.20 13.28
C ALA A 52 19.16 -2.97 14.56
N GLY A 53 20.02 -3.97 14.45
CA GLY A 53 20.48 -4.72 15.60
C GLY A 53 21.27 -3.82 16.58
N PRO A 54 21.11 -4.01 17.90
CA PRO A 54 21.81 -3.20 18.90
C PRO A 54 23.33 -3.29 18.79
N TYR A 55 23.84 -4.37 18.18
CA TYR A 55 25.27 -4.60 17.96
C TYR A 55 25.71 -4.39 16.51
N ALA A 56 24.87 -3.78 15.67
CA ALA A 56 25.14 -3.61 14.23
C ALA A 56 26.50 -2.94 13.94
N LYS A 57 26.89 -1.94 14.74
CA LYS A 57 28.20 -1.28 14.60
C LYS A 57 29.41 -2.18 14.87
N PHE A 58 29.19 -3.29 15.55
CA PHE A 58 30.25 -4.26 15.87
C PHE A 58 30.21 -5.50 14.95
N ALA A 59 29.24 -5.59 14.04
CA ALA A 59 29.07 -6.74 13.14
C ALA A 59 30.32 -7.02 12.30
N GLN A 60 30.92 -5.96 11.73
CA GLN A 60 32.15 -6.08 10.96
C GLN A 60 33.33 -6.54 11.85
N LYS A 61 33.44 -6.00 13.07
CA LYS A 61 34.55 -6.31 13.98
C LYS A 61 34.52 -7.76 14.45
N TYR A 62 33.34 -8.29 14.81
CA TYR A 62 33.25 -9.60 15.46
C TYR A 62 32.79 -10.72 14.52
N LEU A 63 32.01 -10.40 13.48
CA LEU A 63 31.45 -11.40 12.57
C LEU A 63 31.97 -11.26 11.12
N GLY A 64 32.69 -10.16 10.80
CA GLY A 64 33.18 -9.89 9.46
C GLY A 64 32.08 -9.53 8.43
N ILE A 65 30.90 -9.12 8.91
CA ILE A 65 29.75 -8.80 8.06
C ILE A 65 29.38 -7.31 8.18
N GLU A 66 28.91 -6.74 7.07
CA GLU A 66 28.32 -5.40 7.08
C GLU A 66 26.86 -5.47 7.50
N ALA A 67 26.45 -4.61 8.42
CA ALA A 67 25.07 -4.53 8.90
C ALA A 67 24.53 -3.10 8.79
N ARG A 68 23.24 -2.98 8.50
CA ARG A 68 22.54 -1.69 8.54
C ARG A 68 22.47 -1.19 9.97
N GLN A 69 22.93 0.04 10.21
CA GLN A 69 23.06 0.61 11.55
C GLN A 69 21.89 1.50 11.96
N LYS A 70 20.92 1.71 11.07
CA LYS A 70 19.76 2.59 11.29
C LYS A 70 18.48 1.87 10.93
N ASP A 71 17.45 2.18 11.68
CA ASP A 71 16.09 1.78 11.35
C ASP A 71 15.65 2.43 10.03
N VAL A 72 14.97 1.66 9.20
CA VAL A 72 14.47 2.12 7.90
C VAL A 72 13.04 1.63 7.72
N VAL A 73 12.18 2.53 7.28
CA VAL A 73 10.83 2.18 6.84
C VAL A 73 10.78 2.31 5.33
N SER A 74 10.29 1.29 4.67
CA SER A 74 10.09 1.29 3.22
C SER A 74 8.72 0.72 2.85
N TYR A 75 8.24 1.11 1.67
CA TYR A 75 6.98 0.64 1.13
C TYR A 75 7.20 0.11 -0.27
N ALA A 76 6.52 -1.00 -0.60
CA ALA A 76 6.52 -1.58 -1.93
C ALA A 76 5.11 -2.02 -2.30
N VAL A 77 4.67 -1.73 -3.52
CA VAL A 77 3.41 -2.26 -4.06
C VAL A 77 3.57 -3.77 -4.24
N VAL A 78 2.64 -4.55 -3.69
CA VAL A 78 2.68 -6.01 -3.74
C VAL A 78 1.55 -6.61 -4.57
N SER A 79 0.43 -5.91 -4.71
CA SER A 79 -0.63 -6.30 -5.64
C SER A 79 -1.43 -5.10 -6.11
N VAL A 80 -1.94 -5.20 -7.32
CA VAL A 80 -2.91 -4.26 -7.89
C VAL A 80 -3.99 -5.07 -8.58
N ASP A 81 -5.25 -4.80 -8.20
CA ASP A 81 -6.43 -5.32 -8.86
C ASP A 81 -7.12 -4.16 -9.59
N MET A 82 -7.35 -4.29 -10.88
CA MET A 82 -7.94 -3.25 -11.72
C MET A 82 -9.27 -3.74 -12.30
N MET A 83 -10.33 -2.94 -12.09
CA MET A 83 -11.68 -3.29 -12.46
C MET A 83 -12.43 -2.07 -13.04
N PRO A 84 -13.03 -2.19 -14.22
CA PRO A 84 -13.95 -1.17 -14.71
C PRO A 84 -15.29 -1.24 -13.99
N LEU A 85 -15.80 -0.08 -13.60
CA LEU A 85 -17.14 0.12 -13.07
C LEU A 85 -17.94 0.93 -14.08
N THR A 86 -19.17 0.52 -14.33
CA THR A 86 -20.10 1.28 -15.18
C THR A 86 -21.04 2.06 -14.28
N GLU A 87 -21.04 3.37 -14.46
CA GLU A 87 -21.83 4.32 -13.67
C GLU A 87 -22.64 5.25 -14.57
N ALA A 88 -23.68 5.87 -14.01
CA ALA A 88 -24.46 6.87 -14.72
C ALA A 88 -23.66 8.16 -14.86
N ASP A 89 -23.51 8.64 -16.11
CA ASP A 89 -22.88 9.92 -16.40
C ASP A 89 -23.85 11.07 -16.06
N PRO A 90 -23.59 11.88 -15.02
CA PRO A 90 -24.52 12.93 -14.61
C PRO A 90 -24.61 14.08 -15.62
N ALA A 91 -23.62 14.22 -16.51
CA ALA A 91 -23.61 15.26 -17.54
C ALA A 91 -24.47 14.90 -18.77
N PHE A 92 -24.79 13.63 -18.96
CA PHE A 92 -25.50 13.12 -20.13
C PHE A 92 -26.79 12.40 -19.74
N ARG A 93 -27.79 13.21 -19.37
CA ARG A 93 -29.14 12.73 -19.03
C ARG A 93 -30.12 13.09 -20.17
N TYR A 94 -30.92 12.12 -20.52
CA TYR A 94 -31.93 12.24 -21.59
C TYR A 94 -33.30 11.85 -21.09
N SER A 95 -34.35 12.48 -21.62
CA SER A 95 -35.72 12.11 -21.35
C SER A 95 -36.40 11.62 -22.62
N VAL A 96 -37.23 10.57 -22.50
CA VAL A 96 -38.04 10.04 -23.57
C VAL A 96 -39.49 10.26 -23.20
N ALA A 97 -40.25 10.95 -24.09
CA ALA A 97 -41.64 11.22 -23.86
C ALA A 97 -42.51 9.94 -23.86
N PRO A 98 -43.61 9.91 -23.07
CA PRO A 98 -44.52 8.80 -23.04
C PRO A 98 -45.19 8.63 -24.42
N GLY A 99 -45.24 7.41 -24.95
CA GLY A 99 -45.80 7.07 -26.26
C GLY A 99 -44.81 6.51 -27.27
N GLY A 100 -43.52 6.71 -27.10
CA GLY A 100 -42.49 5.92 -27.75
C GLY A 100 -42.24 4.66 -26.93
N GLY A 101 -42.81 3.52 -27.30
CA GLY A 101 -42.61 2.27 -26.59
C GLY A 101 -41.10 1.99 -26.43
N MET A 102 -40.59 1.79 -25.20
CA MET A 102 -39.27 1.30 -25.02
C MET A 102 -39.15 -0.09 -25.65
N PRO A 103 -38.13 -0.31 -26.49
CA PRO A 103 -37.89 -1.65 -27.01
C PRO A 103 -37.71 -2.64 -25.86
N ALA A 104 -38.32 -3.82 -25.96
CA ALA A 104 -38.34 -4.83 -24.90
C ALA A 104 -36.92 -5.32 -24.47
N PHE A 105 -35.88 -5.02 -25.25
CA PHE A 105 -34.48 -5.36 -24.96
C PHE A 105 -33.72 -4.29 -24.15
N LEU A 106 -34.35 -3.11 -23.96
CA LEU A 106 -33.74 -2.06 -23.14
C LEU A 106 -34.21 -2.20 -21.68
N THR A 107 -33.30 -2.55 -20.82
CA THR A 107 -33.56 -2.58 -19.39
C THR A 107 -32.85 -1.41 -18.72
N LEU A 108 -33.49 -0.82 -17.72
CA LEU A 108 -32.84 0.19 -16.86
C LEU A 108 -32.26 -0.47 -15.64
N THR A 109 -31.02 -0.11 -15.34
CA THR A 109 -30.40 -0.45 -14.05
C THR A 109 -30.96 0.43 -12.93
N SER A 110 -30.68 0.10 -11.69
CA SER A 110 -31.05 0.93 -10.52
C SER A 110 -30.46 2.35 -10.56
N GLN A 111 -29.44 2.59 -11.37
CA GLN A 111 -28.83 3.91 -11.59
C GLN A 111 -29.43 4.67 -12.77
N GLY A 112 -30.47 4.13 -13.43
CA GLY A 112 -31.07 4.73 -14.63
C GLY A 112 -30.22 4.58 -15.89
N LEU A 113 -29.31 3.60 -15.93
CA LEU A 113 -28.55 3.26 -17.13
C LEU A 113 -29.33 2.33 -18.02
N VAL A 114 -29.30 2.58 -19.33
CA VAL A 114 -29.75 1.64 -20.34
C VAL A 114 -28.69 0.55 -20.51
N SER A 115 -29.03 -0.67 -20.10
CA SER A 115 -28.12 -1.82 -20.21
C SER A 115 -28.62 -2.78 -21.28
N VAL A 116 -27.79 -3.09 -22.25
CA VAL A 116 -28.01 -4.16 -23.24
C VAL A 116 -27.50 -5.51 -22.78
N SER A 117 -26.62 -5.53 -21.85
CA SER A 117 -26.20 -6.60 -20.93
C SER A 117 -25.06 -6.05 -20.06
N ALA A 118 -25.11 -6.35 -18.79
CA ALA A 118 -24.00 -6.03 -17.88
C ALA A 118 -22.84 -6.99 -18.20
N GLY A 119 -21.98 -6.61 -19.13
CA GLY A 119 -20.67 -7.23 -19.24
C GLY A 119 -19.89 -6.90 -17.97
N ALA A 120 -19.63 -7.90 -17.14
CA ALA A 120 -18.65 -7.74 -16.09
C ALA A 120 -17.30 -7.43 -16.78
N GLY A 121 -16.72 -6.28 -16.46
CA GLY A 121 -15.37 -5.98 -16.94
C GLY A 121 -14.39 -7.02 -16.42
N ASP A 122 -13.38 -7.32 -17.20
CA ASP A 122 -12.34 -8.25 -16.79
C ASP A 122 -11.60 -7.70 -15.59
N ARG A 123 -11.56 -8.50 -14.53
CA ARG A 123 -10.79 -8.22 -13.33
C ARG A 123 -9.34 -8.62 -13.57
N THR A 124 -8.43 -7.68 -13.42
CA THR A 124 -7.00 -7.94 -13.54
C THR A 124 -6.35 -7.77 -12.17
N GLU A 125 -5.68 -8.83 -11.73
CA GLU A 125 -4.96 -8.86 -10.45
C GLU A 125 -3.49 -9.13 -10.70
N TRP A 126 -2.64 -8.35 -10.06
CA TRP A 126 -1.21 -8.56 -10.06
C TRP A 126 -0.71 -8.72 -8.63
N ARG A 127 0.01 -9.82 -8.36
CA ARG A 127 0.57 -10.13 -7.05
C ARG A 127 2.07 -10.28 -7.12
N PHE A 128 2.73 -9.64 -6.18
CA PHE A 128 4.15 -9.84 -5.94
C PHE A 128 4.36 -10.93 -4.89
N PRO A 129 5.47 -11.68 -4.95
CA PRO A 129 5.78 -12.64 -3.91
C PRO A 129 5.94 -11.89 -2.58
N ALA A 130 5.21 -12.33 -1.55
CA ALA A 130 5.33 -11.81 -0.22
C ALA A 130 6.62 -12.34 0.43
N ALA A 131 7.37 -11.49 1.13
CA ALA A 131 8.44 -11.96 1.99
C ALA A 131 7.84 -12.58 3.27
N ASP A 132 8.45 -13.63 3.77
CA ASP A 132 8.04 -14.26 5.01
C ASP A 132 8.18 -13.28 6.19
N LYS A 133 7.17 -13.30 7.06
CA LYS A 133 7.17 -12.52 8.29
C LYS A 133 8.10 -13.18 9.30
N ALA A 134 9.11 -12.46 9.76
CA ALA A 134 9.96 -12.90 10.85
C ALA A 134 9.41 -12.41 12.20
N ASP A 135 9.30 -13.32 13.16
CA ASP A 135 8.98 -12.98 14.55
C ASP A 135 10.26 -12.99 15.38
N PHE A 136 10.51 -11.89 16.07
CA PHE A 136 11.72 -11.66 16.83
C PHE A 136 11.49 -11.40 18.32
N SER A 137 10.27 -11.60 18.79
CA SER A 137 9.97 -11.50 20.22
C SER A 137 10.77 -12.54 21.02
N GLY A 138 11.50 -12.09 22.01
CA GLY A 138 12.28 -12.95 22.91
C GLY A 138 13.67 -13.32 22.43
N ARG A 139 14.19 -12.72 21.35
CA ARG A 139 15.55 -13.01 20.86
C ARG A 139 16.65 -12.32 21.68
N GLY A 140 17.76 -13.01 21.87
CA GLY A 140 18.96 -12.44 22.49
C GLY A 140 18.91 -12.35 24.01
N LEU A 141 18.55 -13.43 24.68
CA LEU A 141 18.46 -13.54 26.14
C LEU A 141 19.83 -13.64 26.84
N THR A 142 20.86 -12.94 26.37
CA THR A 142 22.08 -12.80 27.16
C THR A 142 21.83 -11.89 28.36
N SER A 143 22.29 -12.30 29.55
CA SER A 143 22.22 -11.44 30.72
C SER A 143 22.96 -10.12 30.46
N ASN A 144 22.25 -9.00 30.61
CA ASN A 144 22.83 -7.66 30.48
C ASN A 144 23.65 -7.23 31.71
N LEU A 145 23.70 -8.07 32.73
CA LEU A 145 24.32 -7.79 34.01
C LEU A 145 25.54 -8.68 34.19
N THR A 146 26.56 -8.12 34.81
CA THR A 146 27.75 -8.84 35.28
C THR A 146 28.08 -8.37 36.68
N SER A 147 28.79 -9.20 37.44
CA SER A 147 29.39 -8.78 38.72
C SER A 147 30.79 -8.24 38.48
N GLU A 148 31.07 -7.07 39.00
CA GLU A 148 32.43 -6.48 39.00
C GLU A 148 32.85 -6.18 40.42
N SER A 149 34.13 -6.43 40.74
CA SER A 149 34.70 -6.08 42.03
C SER A 149 34.94 -4.58 42.09
N ALA A 150 34.24 -3.90 42.97
CA ALA A 150 34.44 -2.48 43.22
C ALA A 150 35.07 -2.27 44.61
N THR A 151 36.09 -1.39 44.68
CA THR A 151 36.67 -0.99 45.93
C THR A 151 35.84 0.15 46.51
N LEU A 152 35.08 -0.15 47.55
CA LEU A 152 34.34 0.83 48.33
C LEU A 152 35.10 1.19 49.59
N TYR A 153 34.99 2.44 50.03
CA TYR A 153 35.60 2.90 51.27
C TYR A 153 34.51 3.02 52.33
N ARG A 154 34.70 2.29 53.44
CA ARG A 154 33.87 2.38 54.62
C ARG A 154 34.56 3.20 55.69
N ASN A 155 33.86 4.19 56.24
CA ASN A 155 34.36 4.91 57.41
C ASN A 155 34.18 4.02 58.66
N VAL A 156 35.27 3.63 59.25
CA VAL A 156 35.27 2.88 60.52
C VAL A 156 35.70 3.83 61.64
N ARG A 157 34.86 3.96 62.67
CA ARG A 157 35.12 4.77 63.86
C ARG A 157 35.99 3.97 64.80
N ASN A 158 37.20 4.47 65.04
CA ASN A 158 38.00 4.07 66.17
C ASN A 158 37.82 5.10 67.31
N GLU A 159 38.19 4.79 68.52
CA GLU A 159 37.86 5.55 69.74
C GLU A 159 38.07 7.07 69.68
N SER A 160 38.87 7.59 68.75
CA SER A 160 39.10 9.02 68.54
C SER A 160 39.13 9.54 67.09
N SER A 161 39.01 8.69 66.10
CA SER A 161 39.03 9.11 64.65
C SER A 161 38.23 8.22 63.73
N TYR A 162 37.89 8.76 62.51
CA TYR A 162 37.29 7.99 61.43
C TYR A 162 38.34 7.67 60.40
N ASN A 163 38.61 6.38 60.19
CA ASN A 163 39.48 5.92 59.13
C ASN A 163 38.70 5.33 57.95
N LYS A 164 39.12 5.67 56.75
CA LYS A 164 38.58 5.04 55.53
C LYS A 164 39.26 3.69 55.32
N VAL A 165 38.48 2.64 55.43
CA VAL A 165 38.95 1.28 55.12
C VAL A 165 38.41 0.88 53.78
N ALA A 166 39.31 0.41 52.91
CA ALA A 166 38.91 -0.13 51.61
C ALA A 166 38.21 -1.48 51.81
N VAL A 167 37.01 -1.60 51.28
CA VAL A 167 36.25 -2.85 51.30
C VAL A 167 36.03 -3.24 49.85
N GLN A 168 36.46 -4.42 49.46
CA GLN A 168 36.09 -4.99 48.17
C GLN A 168 34.67 -5.56 48.26
N GLN A 169 33.81 -5.04 47.44
CA GLN A 169 32.43 -5.51 47.33
C GLN A 169 32.16 -5.82 45.87
N GLU A 170 31.55 -6.97 45.60
CA GLU A 170 31.02 -7.27 44.29
C GLU A 170 29.80 -6.41 44.06
N MET A 171 29.84 -5.62 43.00
CA MET A 171 28.69 -4.82 42.53
C MET A 171 28.18 -5.38 41.23
N VAL A 172 26.85 -5.46 41.12
CA VAL A 172 26.19 -5.79 39.83
C VAL A 172 26.20 -4.53 38.99
N VAL A 173 26.91 -4.54 37.89
CA VAL A 173 27.01 -3.44 36.94
C VAL A 173 26.56 -3.88 35.57
N GLN A 174 26.09 -2.93 34.77
CA GLN A 174 25.71 -3.20 33.41
C GLN A 174 26.95 -3.37 32.52
N LYS A 175 27.04 -4.48 31.79
CA LYS A 175 28.13 -4.71 30.82
C LYS A 175 28.14 -3.62 29.74
N SER A 176 29.30 -3.24 29.27
CA SER A 176 29.43 -2.35 28.11
C SER A 176 28.75 -2.97 26.88
N LEU A 177 28.28 -2.12 25.98
CA LEU A 177 27.62 -2.59 24.73
C LEU A 177 28.59 -3.46 23.91
N GLU A 178 29.87 -3.12 23.89
CA GLU A 178 30.88 -3.87 23.17
C GLU A 178 31.16 -5.24 23.81
N SER A 179 31.19 -5.33 25.15
CA SER A 179 31.36 -6.61 25.85
C SER A 179 30.19 -7.55 25.55
N ARG A 180 28.96 -7.03 25.57
CA ARG A 180 27.76 -7.80 25.21
C ARG A 180 27.77 -8.26 23.75
N ALA A 181 28.22 -7.39 22.83
CA ALA A 181 28.36 -7.76 21.42
C ALA A 181 29.41 -8.88 21.24
N LYS A 182 30.52 -8.82 21.94
CA LYS A 182 31.54 -9.87 21.90
C LYS A 182 30.98 -11.20 22.40
N GLU A 183 30.30 -11.22 23.55
CA GLU A 183 29.68 -12.44 24.10
C GLU A 183 28.66 -13.04 23.15
N ALA A 184 27.82 -12.19 22.51
CA ALA A 184 26.88 -12.64 21.52
C ALA A 184 27.56 -13.27 20.29
N ALA A 185 28.68 -12.70 19.82
CA ALA A 185 29.46 -13.27 18.72
C ALA A 185 30.12 -14.60 19.14
N ASP A 186 30.70 -14.66 20.34
CA ASP A 186 31.29 -15.90 20.87
C ASP A 186 30.21 -17.01 20.98
N MET A 187 28.96 -16.66 21.34
CA MET A 187 27.86 -17.60 21.39
C MET A 187 27.50 -18.11 19.97
N ILE A 188 27.46 -17.24 18.96
CA ILE A 188 27.21 -17.65 17.56
C ILE A 188 28.27 -18.68 17.12
N PHE A 189 29.56 -18.42 17.36
CA PHE A 189 30.62 -19.36 17.00
C PHE A 189 30.51 -20.67 17.77
N SER A 190 30.17 -20.61 19.06
CA SER A 190 29.93 -21.81 19.88
C SER A 190 28.77 -22.64 19.34
N LEU A 191 27.64 -22.02 18.98
CA LEU A 191 26.48 -22.69 18.40
C LEU A 191 26.84 -23.35 17.06
N ARG A 192 27.56 -22.66 16.18
CA ARG A 192 28.05 -23.21 14.91
C ARG A 192 28.93 -24.42 15.13
N LYS A 193 29.88 -24.34 16.05
CA LYS A 193 30.75 -25.45 16.39
C LYS A 193 29.95 -26.65 16.91
N LYS A 194 29.02 -26.46 17.85
CA LYS A 194 28.18 -27.52 18.40
C LYS A 194 27.30 -28.14 17.31
N ARG A 195 26.73 -27.35 16.39
CA ARG A 195 25.95 -27.87 15.27
C ARG A 195 26.81 -28.82 14.40
N VAL A 196 28.03 -28.42 14.06
CA VAL A 196 28.95 -29.26 13.30
C VAL A 196 29.26 -30.54 14.07
N GLN A 197 29.58 -30.48 15.35
CA GLN A 197 29.89 -31.65 16.19
C GLN A 197 28.71 -32.64 16.23
N ILE A 198 27.47 -32.16 16.40
CA ILE A 198 26.29 -33.03 16.40
C ILE A 198 26.10 -33.70 15.03
N VAL A 199 26.25 -32.96 13.94
CA VAL A 199 26.04 -33.48 12.59
C VAL A 199 27.15 -34.46 12.19
N THR A 200 28.38 -34.24 12.63
CA THR A 200 29.51 -35.13 12.33
C THR A 200 29.63 -36.31 13.30
N GLY A 201 28.82 -36.35 14.34
CA GLY A 201 28.87 -37.41 15.36
C GLY A 201 30.03 -37.24 16.34
N ASP A 202 30.73 -36.09 16.36
CA ASP A 202 31.82 -35.77 17.29
C ASP A 202 31.26 -35.23 18.61
N THR A 203 30.43 -36.08 19.26
CA THR A 203 29.80 -35.77 20.56
C THR A 203 29.80 -36.99 21.45
N ASP A 204 29.91 -36.80 22.76
CA ASP A 204 29.84 -37.88 23.76
C ASP A 204 28.44 -38.47 23.89
N ALA A 205 27.42 -37.88 23.26
CA ALA A 205 26.02 -38.31 23.35
C ALA A 205 25.56 -38.92 22.02
N THR A 206 24.91 -40.07 22.11
CA THR A 206 24.24 -40.70 20.96
C THR A 206 22.80 -40.14 20.82
N PHE A 207 22.55 -39.44 19.74
CA PHE A 207 21.20 -38.93 19.44
C PHE A 207 20.45 -39.87 18.51
N SER A 208 19.16 -40.09 18.79
CA SER A 208 18.25 -40.66 17.76
C SER A 208 18.08 -39.69 16.61
N GLY A 209 17.71 -40.15 15.43
CA GLY A 209 17.56 -39.22 14.25
C GLY A 209 16.62 -38.07 14.49
N GLU A 210 15.52 -38.28 15.20
CA GLU A 210 14.56 -37.21 15.56
C GLU A 210 15.14 -36.23 16.58
N ALA A 211 15.80 -36.76 17.60
CA ALA A 211 16.45 -35.93 18.62
C ALA A 211 17.59 -35.08 18.01
N MET A 212 18.34 -35.64 17.07
CA MET A 212 19.37 -34.89 16.32
C MET A 212 18.74 -33.78 15.50
N ALA A 213 17.68 -34.06 14.76
CA ALA A 213 16.97 -33.04 13.97
C ALA A 213 16.42 -31.91 14.85
N ALA A 214 15.83 -32.24 16.01
CA ALA A 214 15.33 -31.27 16.97
C ALA A 214 16.46 -30.41 17.55
N ALA A 215 17.58 -31.03 17.93
CA ALA A 215 18.74 -30.31 18.46
C ALA A 215 19.36 -29.34 17.43
N VAL A 216 19.54 -29.80 16.18
CA VAL A 216 20.04 -28.95 15.08
C VAL A 216 19.10 -27.80 14.78
N LYS A 217 17.80 -28.03 14.76
CA LYS A 217 16.77 -27.00 14.57
C LYS A 217 16.83 -25.94 15.67
N GLU A 218 16.95 -26.38 16.94
CA GLU A 218 17.02 -25.43 18.06
C GLU A 218 18.33 -24.64 18.06
N ILE A 219 19.46 -25.25 17.73
CA ILE A 219 20.72 -24.56 17.58
C ILE A 219 20.65 -23.51 16.47
N SER A 220 20.04 -23.86 15.33
CA SER A 220 19.84 -22.90 14.23
C SER A 220 18.93 -21.75 14.65
N ARG A 221 17.85 -22.00 15.37
CA ARG A 221 16.96 -20.98 15.93
C ARG A 221 17.70 -20.02 16.84
N LEU A 222 18.53 -20.54 17.76
CA LEU A 222 19.32 -19.73 18.65
C LEU A 222 20.39 -18.92 17.88
N GLU A 223 21.05 -19.53 16.88
CA GLU A 223 22.00 -18.81 16.02
C GLU A 223 21.34 -17.62 15.34
N ASP A 224 20.16 -17.81 14.75
CA ASP A 224 19.39 -16.75 14.10
C ASP A 224 19.01 -15.63 15.09
N GLU A 225 18.65 -15.99 16.31
CA GLU A 225 18.35 -15.02 17.36
C GLU A 225 19.56 -14.13 17.69
N TYR A 226 20.72 -14.75 17.91
CA TYR A 226 21.95 -14.00 18.20
C TYR A 226 22.44 -13.22 16.98
N MET A 227 22.30 -13.76 15.78
CA MET A 227 22.63 -13.05 14.53
C MET A 227 21.77 -11.80 14.36
N SER A 228 20.48 -11.86 14.68
CA SER A 228 19.59 -10.70 14.57
C SER A 228 20.02 -9.50 15.41
N LEU A 229 20.75 -9.71 16.50
CA LEU A 229 21.33 -8.64 17.31
C LEU A 229 22.38 -7.82 16.55
N PHE A 230 22.98 -8.39 15.51
CA PHE A 230 23.96 -7.73 14.66
C PHE A 230 23.36 -7.23 13.36
N ILE A 231 22.62 -8.10 12.64
CA ILE A 231 22.10 -7.76 11.32
C ILE A 231 20.74 -7.05 11.37
N GLY A 232 20.09 -7.02 12.53
CA GLY A 232 18.74 -6.47 12.67
C GLY A 232 17.66 -7.42 12.15
N TYR A 233 16.44 -6.89 12.04
CA TYR A 233 15.29 -7.63 11.54
C TYR A 233 14.26 -6.72 10.90
N SER A 234 13.37 -7.30 10.09
CA SER A 234 12.25 -6.57 9.47
C SER A 234 10.91 -7.09 9.96
N GLU A 235 10.02 -6.15 10.25
CA GLU A 235 8.60 -6.41 10.45
C GLU A 235 7.81 -5.96 9.23
N TYR A 236 6.80 -6.74 8.87
CA TYR A 236 5.99 -6.47 7.69
C TYR A 236 4.53 -6.23 8.08
N SER A 237 3.94 -5.21 7.48
CA SER A 237 2.50 -4.95 7.54
C SER A 237 1.97 -4.59 6.16
N THR A 238 0.66 -4.71 5.95
CA THR A 238 0.02 -4.44 4.66
C THR A 238 -0.88 -3.23 4.77
N GLN A 239 -0.75 -2.33 3.80
CA GLN A 239 -1.65 -1.20 3.59
C GLN A 239 -2.49 -1.50 2.34
N LYS A 240 -3.83 -1.34 2.43
CA LYS A 240 -4.75 -1.51 1.29
C LYS A 240 -5.50 -0.21 1.07
N MET A 241 -5.56 0.23 -0.19
CA MET A 241 -6.31 1.42 -0.58
C MET A 241 -6.95 1.22 -1.95
N ASN A 242 -8.09 1.87 -2.14
CA ASN A 242 -8.79 1.91 -3.43
C ASN A 242 -8.64 3.31 -4.03
N TYR A 243 -8.38 3.34 -5.33
CA TYR A 243 -8.28 4.56 -6.11
C TYR A 243 -9.20 4.46 -7.32
N GLU A 244 -9.72 5.59 -7.78
CA GLU A 244 -10.64 5.64 -8.90
C GLU A 244 -10.12 6.65 -9.93
N VAL A 245 -10.15 6.24 -11.19
CA VAL A 245 -9.77 7.09 -12.32
C VAL A 245 -10.91 7.10 -13.32
N VAL A 246 -11.37 8.29 -13.63
CA VAL A 246 -12.41 8.52 -14.65
C VAL A 246 -11.75 9.12 -15.89
N PRO A 247 -11.58 8.34 -16.98
CA PRO A 247 -10.99 8.87 -18.21
C PRO A 247 -11.94 9.90 -18.87
N SER A 248 -11.38 10.93 -19.48
CA SER A 248 -12.12 11.99 -20.19
C SER A 248 -11.59 12.17 -21.60
N LYS A 249 -12.45 12.53 -22.55
CA LYS A 249 -12.06 12.92 -23.91
C LYS A 249 -11.20 14.19 -23.94
N ASP A 250 -11.36 15.06 -22.93
CA ASP A 250 -10.63 16.33 -22.85
C ASP A 250 -9.13 16.15 -22.55
N ASN A 251 -8.75 14.96 -22.04
CA ASN A 251 -7.36 14.63 -21.83
C ASN A 251 -6.79 13.94 -23.07
N GLU A 252 -6.18 14.72 -23.98
CA GLU A 252 -5.63 14.19 -25.23
C GLU A 252 -4.53 13.13 -25.02
N ALA A 253 -3.75 13.28 -23.99
CA ALA A 253 -2.66 12.35 -23.66
C ALA A 253 -3.15 11.02 -23.08
N GLN A 254 -4.37 11.00 -22.55
CA GLN A 254 -4.99 9.83 -21.88
C GLN A 254 -4.08 9.23 -20.80
N LEU A 255 -3.31 10.08 -20.11
CA LEU A 255 -2.43 9.73 -19.00
C LEU A 255 -2.99 10.29 -17.69
N TYR A 256 -3.10 9.43 -16.68
CA TYR A 256 -3.66 9.77 -15.38
C TYR A 256 -2.77 9.24 -14.27
N VAL A 257 -2.39 10.10 -13.32
CA VAL A 257 -1.78 9.62 -12.08
C VAL A 257 -2.87 8.96 -11.26
N ALA A 258 -2.78 7.64 -11.11
CA ALA A 258 -3.79 6.87 -10.38
C ALA A 258 -3.61 6.99 -8.86
N PHE A 259 -2.39 6.83 -8.42
CA PHE A 259 -1.96 6.97 -7.02
C PHE A 259 -0.47 7.25 -6.96
N ARG A 260 0.03 7.48 -5.75
CA ARG A 260 1.47 7.62 -5.51
C ARG A 260 1.91 6.73 -4.36
N LEU A 261 3.20 6.36 -4.36
CA LEU A 261 3.84 5.63 -3.28
C LEU A 261 4.91 6.51 -2.64
N SER A 262 4.69 6.88 -1.39
CA SER A 262 5.62 7.66 -0.58
C SER A 262 6.48 6.75 0.29
N ASP A 263 7.78 7.02 0.39
CA ASP A 263 8.69 6.26 1.25
C ASP A 263 8.34 6.38 2.75
N SER A 264 7.66 7.45 3.15
CA SER A 264 7.30 7.70 4.54
C SER A 264 5.85 7.38 4.89
N LYS A 265 4.91 7.58 3.94
CA LYS A 265 3.46 7.44 4.18
C LYS A 265 2.87 6.17 3.55
N GLY A 266 3.58 5.55 2.59
CA GLY A 266 3.09 4.45 1.78
C GLY A 266 2.16 4.92 0.66
N LEU A 267 1.03 4.24 0.49
CA LEU A 267 0.04 4.59 -0.52
C LEU A 267 -0.62 5.93 -0.21
N VAL A 268 -0.58 6.86 -1.16
CA VAL A 268 -1.16 8.20 -1.05
C VAL A 268 -1.93 8.56 -2.33
N PRO A 269 -2.90 9.49 -2.26
CA PRO A 269 -3.66 9.94 -3.43
C PRO A 269 -2.77 10.59 -4.50
N ALA A 270 -3.33 10.75 -5.70
CA ALA A 270 -2.64 11.30 -6.87
C ALA A 270 -2.12 12.74 -6.66
N ASP A 271 -2.80 13.53 -5.83
CA ASP A 271 -2.50 14.92 -5.51
C ASP A 271 -1.42 15.09 -4.43
N ASP A 272 -1.10 14.05 -3.64
CA ASP A 272 0.01 14.11 -2.67
C ASP A 272 1.36 13.92 -3.38
N LEU A 273 2.06 15.02 -3.62
CA LEU A 273 3.34 15.03 -4.34
C LEU A 273 4.52 14.41 -3.57
N SER A 274 4.32 13.93 -2.37
CA SER A 274 5.37 13.31 -1.55
C SER A 274 5.81 11.92 -2.03
N GLY A 275 5.12 11.33 -3.02
CA GLY A 275 5.35 9.98 -3.49
C GLY A 275 5.65 9.87 -4.99
N LYS A 276 6.28 8.75 -5.38
CA LYS A 276 6.48 8.37 -6.78
C LYS A 276 5.12 8.08 -7.44
N PRO A 277 4.82 8.66 -8.62
CA PRO A 277 3.54 8.46 -9.28
C PRO A 277 3.44 7.07 -9.94
N TYR A 278 2.26 6.49 -9.85
CA TYR A 278 1.83 5.35 -10.65
C TYR A 278 0.80 5.86 -11.65
N VAL A 279 1.07 5.63 -12.94
CA VAL A 279 0.34 6.26 -14.04
C VAL A 279 -0.45 5.22 -14.82
N LEU A 280 -1.74 5.53 -15.06
CA LEU A 280 -2.59 4.81 -16.00
C LEU A 280 -2.54 5.50 -17.37
N GLU A 281 -2.25 4.71 -18.40
CA GLU A 281 -2.33 5.08 -19.80
C GLU A 281 -3.49 4.36 -20.47
N PHE A 282 -4.37 5.09 -21.15
CA PHE A 282 -5.47 4.53 -21.91
C PHE A 282 -5.19 4.67 -23.41
N SER A 283 -5.07 3.55 -24.11
CA SER A 283 -4.94 3.49 -25.56
C SER A 283 -6.23 2.96 -26.16
N ALA A 284 -7.10 3.87 -26.65
CA ALA A 284 -8.37 3.52 -27.24
C ALA A 284 -8.19 2.94 -28.65
N GLN A 285 -8.90 1.85 -28.96
CA GLN A 285 -9.02 1.36 -30.33
C GLN A 285 -10.00 2.25 -31.09
N PRO A 286 -9.72 2.61 -32.35
CA PRO A 286 -10.65 3.40 -33.15
C PRO A 286 -12.00 2.73 -33.24
N VAL A 287 -13.06 3.42 -32.82
CA VAL A 287 -14.44 2.97 -33.00
C VAL A 287 -14.96 3.60 -34.31
N SER A 288 -15.21 2.79 -35.29
CA SER A 288 -15.85 3.27 -36.54
C SER A 288 -17.30 3.65 -36.25
N SER A 289 -17.69 4.83 -36.64
CA SER A 289 -19.13 5.15 -36.66
C SER A 289 -19.86 4.16 -37.57
N PRO A 290 -21.06 3.70 -37.16
CA PRO A 290 -21.82 2.76 -37.98
C PRO A 290 -22.00 3.35 -39.37
N ALA A 291 -21.65 2.56 -40.42
CA ALA A 291 -21.80 2.91 -41.82
C ALA A 291 -23.30 2.86 -42.19
N GLY A 292 -24.04 3.85 -41.80
CA GLY A 292 -25.45 4.00 -42.15
C GLY A 292 -25.83 5.48 -42.15
N LYS A 293 -26.43 5.96 -43.21
CA LYS A 293 -27.08 7.28 -43.21
C LYS A 293 -28.14 7.22 -42.15
N ALA A 294 -28.04 8.06 -41.11
CA ALA A 294 -29.14 8.29 -40.20
C ALA A 294 -30.38 8.61 -41.07
N SER A 295 -31.37 7.71 -41.08
CA SER A 295 -32.64 8.02 -41.70
C SER A 295 -33.20 9.21 -40.93
N SER A 296 -33.60 10.25 -41.64
CA SER A 296 -34.26 11.43 -41.07
C SER A 296 -35.65 11.05 -40.57
N SER A 297 -35.71 10.22 -39.54
CA SER A 297 -36.98 9.87 -38.92
C SER A 297 -37.44 11.02 -38.04
N LYS A 298 -38.64 11.53 -38.30
CA LYS A 298 -39.33 12.55 -37.51
C LYS A 298 -39.91 11.95 -36.20
N GLY A 299 -39.10 11.26 -35.41
CA GLY A 299 -39.52 10.61 -34.17
C GLY A 299 -38.59 10.91 -33.00
N ALA A 300 -39.01 10.53 -31.80
CA ALA A 300 -38.15 10.57 -30.62
C ALA A 300 -36.90 9.71 -30.86
N LEU A 301 -35.72 10.23 -30.48
CA LEU A 301 -34.46 9.54 -30.63
C LEU A 301 -33.98 9.07 -29.25
N ALA A 302 -33.51 7.84 -29.15
CA ALA A 302 -32.76 7.36 -28.01
C ALA A 302 -31.27 7.53 -28.25
N HIS A 303 -30.61 8.13 -27.28
CA HIS A 303 -29.14 8.30 -27.26
C HIS A 303 -28.52 7.11 -26.55
N TYR A 304 -27.38 6.62 -27.04
CA TYR A 304 -26.61 5.57 -26.43
C TYR A 304 -25.12 5.74 -26.72
N ARG A 305 -24.27 5.14 -25.90
CA ARG A 305 -22.82 5.11 -26.10
C ARG A 305 -22.33 3.73 -26.50
N VAL A 306 -21.51 3.67 -27.53
CA VAL A 306 -20.73 2.50 -27.89
C VAL A 306 -19.36 2.69 -27.27
N PRO A 307 -18.93 1.84 -26.31
CA PRO A 307 -17.65 2.02 -25.67
C PRO A 307 -16.48 1.78 -26.63
N ALA A 308 -15.40 2.50 -26.47
CA ALA A 308 -14.12 2.14 -27.05
C ALA A 308 -13.49 1.01 -26.24
N VAL A 309 -12.93 0.01 -26.92
CA VAL A 309 -12.08 -0.98 -26.25
C VAL A 309 -10.73 -0.35 -26.06
N CYS A 310 -10.35 -0.12 -24.81
CA CYS A 310 -9.07 0.48 -24.43
C CYS A 310 -8.10 -0.57 -23.92
N THR A 311 -6.84 -0.48 -24.34
CA THR A 311 -5.74 -1.11 -23.63
C THR A 311 -5.33 -0.14 -22.52
N VAL A 312 -5.39 -0.60 -21.29
CA VAL A 312 -5.04 0.19 -20.10
C VAL A 312 -3.77 -0.37 -19.50
N LYS A 313 -2.76 0.49 -19.33
CA LYS A 313 -1.47 0.13 -18.76
C LYS A 313 -1.24 0.91 -17.48
N LEU A 314 -0.79 0.21 -16.44
CA LEU A 314 -0.28 0.82 -15.22
C LEU A 314 1.24 0.77 -15.25
N SER A 315 1.89 1.91 -15.05
CA SER A 315 3.33 2.02 -15.00
C SER A 315 3.80 2.80 -13.76
N ASP A 316 5.01 2.53 -13.33
CA ASP A 316 5.65 3.26 -12.22
C ASP A 316 6.59 4.39 -12.71
N GLY A 317 6.47 4.73 -14.00
CA GLY A 317 7.31 5.70 -14.70
C GLY A 317 8.53 5.09 -15.40
N ALA A 318 8.97 3.90 -15.02
CA ALA A 318 10.05 3.16 -15.66
C ALA A 318 9.53 1.92 -16.41
N ASP A 319 8.74 1.11 -15.72
CA ASP A 319 8.27 -0.18 -16.20
C ASP A 319 6.75 -0.24 -16.27
N VAL A 320 6.23 -0.99 -17.26
CA VAL A 320 4.81 -1.35 -17.30
C VAL A 320 4.59 -2.51 -16.36
N LEU A 321 3.80 -2.25 -15.33
CA LEU A 321 3.55 -3.20 -14.26
C LEU A 321 2.34 -4.10 -14.56
N LEU A 322 1.32 -3.54 -15.18
CA LEU A 322 0.06 -4.21 -15.45
C LEU A 322 -0.52 -3.72 -16.76
N GLN A 323 -1.08 -4.62 -17.56
CA GLN A 323 -1.81 -4.27 -18.77
C GLN A 323 -3.11 -5.07 -18.83
N SER A 324 -4.21 -4.40 -19.14
CA SER A 324 -5.52 -5.00 -19.32
C SER A 324 -6.27 -4.38 -20.48
N ARG A 325 -7.33 -5.04 -20.95
CA ARG A 325 -8.26 -4.51 -21.93
C ARG A 325 -9.64 -4.38 -21.33
N MET A 326 -10.25 -3.22 -21.52
CA MET A 326 -11.59 -2.95 -20.99
C MET A 326 -12.38 -1.98 -21.85
N PRO A 327 -13.73 -2.02 -21.79
CA PRO A 327 -14.56 -1.02 -22.45
C PRO A 327 -14.55 0.30 -21.66
N VAL A 328 -14.35 1.42 -22.36
CA VAL A 328 -14.43 2.76 -21.80
C VAL A 328 -15.48 3.57 -22.59
N TYR A 329 -16.60 3.87 -21.97
CA TYR A 329 -17.74 4.50 -22.64
C TYR A 329 -17.42 5.93 -23.06
N GLN A 330 -16.76 6.72 -22.24
CA GLN A 330 -16.44 8.13 -22.53
C GLN A 330 -15.52 8.29 -23.73
N LEU A 331 -14.64 7.32 -23.97
CA LEU A 331 -13.70 7.34 -25.10
C LEU A 331 -14.31 6.74 -26.38
N GLY A 332 -15.53 6.23 -26.31
CA GLY A 332 -16.25 5.68 -27.43
C GLY A 332 -17.04 6.71 -28.24
N VAL A 333 -18.03 6.25 -28.93
CA VAL A 333 -18.89 7.05 -29.84
C VAL A 333 -20.30 7.12 -29.31
N GLU A 334 -20.87 8.32 -29.31
CA GLU A 334 -22.30 8.52 -29.08
C GLU A 334 -23.10 8.29 -30.38
N SER A 335 -24.19 7.60 -30.27
CA SER A 335 -25.05 7.28 -31.36
C SER A 335 -26.51 7.41 -30.93
N THR A 336 -27.38 7.47 -31.93
CA THR A 336 -28.84 7.59 -31.73
C THR A 336 -29.56 6.54 -32.54
N PHE A 337 -30.69 6.06 -32.02
CA PHE A 337 -31.63 5.29 -32.82
C PHE A 337 -33.05 5.80 -32.63
N PRO A 338 -33.90 5.72 -33.67
CA PRO A 338 -35.28 6.21 -33.60
C PRO A 338 -36.15 5.28 -32.73
N LEU A 339 -36.87 5.87 -31.79
CA LEU A 339 -37.90 5.19 -31.00
C LEU A 339 -39.21 5.14 -31.75
N ASN A 340 -39.22 4.59 -32.95
CA ASN A 340 -40.47 4.54 -33.68
C ASN A 340 -41.29 3.32 -33.35
N SER A 341 -42.36 3.65 -32.90
CA SER A 341 -43.70 3.09 -33.05
C SER A 341 -44.01 2.58 -34.47
N LYS A 342 -43.98 1.32 -34.67
CA LYS A 342 -45.06 0.56 -35.26
C LYS A 342 -44.91 -0.89 -34.96
#